data_30d98210df624d6109391e40699088f8
#
_entry.id   30d98210df624d6109391e40699088f8
#
_cell.length_a   1.000
_cell.length_b   1.000
_cell.length_c   1.000
_cell.angle_alpha   90.00
_cell.angle_beta   90.00
_cell.angle_gamma   90.00
#
_symmetry.space_group_name_H-M   'P 1'
#
loop_
_entity.id
_entity.type
_entity.pdbx_description
1 polymer ?
#
loop_
_entity_poly.entity_id
_entity_poly.type
_entity_poly.pdbx_seq_one_letter_code
_entity_poly.pdbx_strand_id
1 'polypeptide(L)'
;MSYYNPHLMTKVRSEHLMKAANGKPCTLRISSFFPGYSCSDGTTVGCHLPVGGKGTSTKETHLAVAFGCSHCHDILDGRDWKRAEYIVEKYPSAFAYRLLSALVETHAMLVDEGLLVVPGGKVI
;
A
#
# COMPACT_ATOMS: atom_id res chain seq x y z
N MET A 1 21.28 21.76 4.55
CA MET A 1 20.29 20.74 4.21
C MET A 1 19.72 20.14 5.48
N SER A 2 18.42 20.12 5.61
CA SER A 2 17.78 19.55 6.79
C SER A 2 17.66 18.02 6.66
N TYR A 3 17.87 17.33 7.77
CA TYR A 3 17.65 15.90 7.83
C TYR A 3 16.17 15.60 8.08
N TYR A 4 15.63 14.74 7.26
CA TYR A 4 14.29 14.21 7.48
C TYR A 4 14.39 12.95 8.34
N ASN A 5 13.74 12.96 9.49
CA ASN A 5 13.69 11.81 10.38
C ASN A 5 12.30 11.16 10.30
N PRO A 6 12.19 9.96 9.71
CA PRO A 6 10.88 9.31 9.55
C PRO A 6 10.20 8.98 10.89
N HIS A 7 10.95 8.88 11.99
CA HIS A 7 10.36 8.67 13.31
C HIS A 7 9.67 9.91 13.86
N LEU A 8 9.98 11.09 13.30
CA LEU A 8 9.34 12.35 13.65
C LEU A 8 8.25 12.75 12.67
N MET A 9 8.01 11.92 11.65
CA MET A 9 6.97 12.18 10.66
C MET A 9 5.59 12.15 11.30
N THR A 10 4.75 13.10 10.91
CA THR A 10 3.35 13.10 11.30
C THR A 10 2.67 11.81 10.84
N LYS A 11 1.99 11.13 11.74
CA LYS A 11 1.29 9.89 11.45
C LYS A 11 -0.20 10.10 11.65
N VAL A 12 -0.97 9.56 10.73
CA VAL A 12 -2.42 9.68 10.72
C VAL A 12 -3.03 8.28 10.82
N ARG A 13 -4.03 8.12 11.68
CA ARG A 13 -4.80 6.90 11.84
C ARG A 13 -6.24 7.18 11.46
N SER A 14 -6.82 6.38 10.59
CA SER A 14 -8.20 6.53 10.15
C SER A 14 -8.82 5.17 9.85
N GLU A 15 -9.78 4.77 10.66
CA GLU A 15 -10.56 3.57 10.39
C GLU A 15 -11.40 3.71 9.13
N HIS A 16 -11.83 4.93 8.78
CA HIS A 16 -12.57 5.17 7.54
C HIS A 16 -11.71 4.81 6.31
N LEU A 17 -10.43 5.20 6.31
CA LEU A 17 -9.53 4.85 5.21
C LEU A 17 -9.34 3.33 5.11
N MET A 18 -9.19 2.66 6.24
CA MET A 18 -9.00 1.21 6.25
C MET A 18 -10.24 0.47 5.75
N LYS A 19 -11.42 0.90 6.20
CA LYS A 19 -12.69 0.28 5.79
C LYS A 19 -13.04 0.57 4.34
N ALA A 20 -12.52 1.64 3.77
CA ALA A 20 -12.76 1.98 2.37
C ALA A 20 -12.27 0.89 1.41
N ALA A 21 -11.36 0.02 1.86
CA ALA A 21 -10.85 -1.09 1.05
C ALA A 21 -11.92 -2.14 0.72
N ASN A 22 -12.97 -2.22 1.52
CA ASN A 22 -14.02 -3.23 1.32
C ASN A 22 -14.69 -3.06 -0.04
N GLY A 23 -14.72 -4.13 -0.84
CA GLY A 23 -15.31 -4.11 -2.16
C GLY A 23 -14.49 -3.43 -3.24
N LYS A 24 -13.29 -2.96 -2.91
CA LYS A 24 -12.40 -2.31 -3.89
C LYS A 24 -11.51 -3.33 -4.59
N PRO A 25 -11.07 -3.00 -5.81
CA PRO A 25 -10.06 -3.83 -6.47
C PRO A 25 -8.71 -3.74 -5.75
N CYS A 26 -7.89 -4.78 -5.91
CA CYS A 26 -6.53 -4.78 -5.39
C CYS A 26 -5.67 -3.78 -6.16
N THR A 27 -5.10 -2.79 -5.49
CA THR A 27 -4.17 -1.84 -6.11
C THR A 27 -2.73 -2.32 -6.04
N LEU A 28 -2.40 -3.20 -5.09
CA LEU A 28 -1.05 -3.75 -4.96
C LEU A 28 -0.63 -4.51 -6.22
N ARG A 29 -1.49 -5.38 -6.72
CA ARG A 29 -1.26 -6.21 -7.91
C ARG A 29 0.12 -6.87 -7.96
N ILE A 30 0.66 -7.24 -6.79
CA ILE A 30 1.96 -7.92 -6.68
C ILE A 30 1.90 -9.29 -7.34
N SER A 31 0.74 -9.92 -7.34
CA SER A 31 0.54 -11.22 -8.00
C SER A 31 0.92 -11.18 -9.49
N SER A 32 0.87 -10.01 -10.14
CA SER A 32 1.22 -9.85 -11.55
C SER A 32 2.68 -10.18 -11.87
N PHE A 33 3.55 -10.22 -10.86
CA PHE A 33 4.94 -10.64 -11.06
C PHE A 33 5.10 -12.15 -11.24
N PHE A 34 4.05 -12.90 -10.98
CA PHE A 34 4.10 -14.38 -10.99
C PHE A 34 3.13 -14.95 -12.00
N PRO A 35 3.63 -15.53 -13.12
CA PRO A 35 2.75 -16.16 -14.11
C PRO A 35 1.86 -17.23 -13.48
N GLY A 36 0.57 -17.22 -13.82
CA GLY A 36 -0.39 -18.18 -13.30
C GLY A 36 -0.89 -17.89 -11.89
N TYR A 37 -0.43 -16.82 -11.27
CA TYR A 37 -0.89 -16.40 -9.95
C TYR A 37 -1.68 -15.09 -10.09
N SER A 38 -2.82 -15.01 -9.48
CA SER A 38 -3.71 -13.86 -9.64
C SER A 38 -4.18 -13.31 -8.30
N CYS A 39 -4.77 -12.13 -8.33
CA CYS A 39 -5.40 -11.55 -7.16
C CYS A 39 -6.58 -12.40 -6.71
N SER A 40 -6.83 -12.40 -5.40
CA SER A 40 -7.97 -13.10 -4.79
C SER A 40 -9.14 -12.11 -4.69
N ASP A 41 -10.20 -12.37 -5.45
CA ASP A 41 -11.37 -11.49 -5.48
C ASP A 41 -12.08 -11.44 -4.12
N GLY A 42 -12.60 -10.27 -3.77
CA GLY A 42 -13.40 -10.09 -2.57
C GLY A 42 -12.63 -10.12 -1.26
N THR A 43 -11.30 -10.11 -1.30
CA THR A 43 -10.47 -10.20 -0.09
C THR A 43 -9.70 -8.91 0.20
N THR A 44 -10.00 -7.82 -0.52
CA THR A 44 -9.22 -6.58 -0.42
C THR A 44 -9.35 -5.93 0.96
N VAL A 45 -8.21 -5.59 1.52
CA VAL A 45 -8.07 -4.88 2.81
C VAL A 45 -7.05 -3.75 2.66
N GLY A 46 -7.03 -2.83 3.63
CA GLY A 46 -5.98 -1.83 3.71
C GLY A 46 -4.67 -2.47 4.13
N CYS A 47 -3.61 -2.26 3.36
CA CYS A 47 -2.30 -2.84 3.61
C CYS A 47 -1.28 -1.75 3.85
N HIS A 48 -0.53 -1.86 4.94
CA HIS A 48 0.51 -0.90 5.28
C HIS A 48 1.73 -1.13 4.39
N LEU A 49 2.16 -0.06 3.71
CA LEU A 49 3.38 -0.12 2.88
C LEU A 49 4.64 -0.01 3.75
N PRO A 50 5.76 -0.59 3.30
CA PRO A 50 7.02 -0.56 4.04
C PRO A 50 7.70 0.82 3.94
N VAL A 51 7.25 1.75 4.78
CA VAL A 51 7.81 3.11 4.83
C VAL A 51 8.57 3.32 6.14
N GLY A 52 9.30 4.43 6.23
CA GLY A 52 10.09 4.76 7.41
C GLY A 52 9.25 4.76 8.68
N GLY A 53 9.80 4.26 9.77
CA GLY A 53 9.14 4.14 11.06
C GLY A 53 8.36 2.84 11.25
N LYS A 54 8.22 2.03 10.21
CA LYS A 54 7.57 0.72 10.30
C LYS A 54 8.46 -0.28 11.02
N GLY A 55 7.86 -1.14 11.83
CA GLY A 55 8.58 -2.21 12.51
C GLY A 55 9.26 -1.81 13.81
N THR A 56 9.08 -0.58 14.26
CA THR A 56 9.56 -0.10 15.55
C THR A 56 8.41 -0.03 16.54
N SER A 57 8.62 0.52 17.73
CA SER A 57 7.56 0.79 18.70
C SER A 57 6.57 1.86 18.22
N THR A 58 6.86 2.54 17.12
CA THR A 58 5.98 3.54 16.53
C THR A 58 4.87 2.89 15.72
N LYS A 59 3.66 3.43 15.83
CA LYS A 59 2.52 2.96 15.05
C LYS A 59 2.68 3.33 13.59
N GLU A 60 2.17 2.48 12.70
CA GLU A 60 2.16 2.73 11.27
C GLU A 60 1.16 3.83 10.92
N THR A 61 1.48 4.59 9.86
CA THR A 61 0.58 5.65 9.39
C THR A 61 -0.36 5.14 8.30
N HIS A 62 -1.61 5.55 8.36
CA HIS A 62 -2.59 5.23 7.30
C HIS A 62 -2.41 6.09 6.04
N LEU A 63 -1.49 7.07 6.06
CA LEU A 63 -1.10 7.79 4.84
C LEU A 63 -0.38 6.87 3.85
N ALA A 64 0.21 5.78 4.33
CA ALA A 64 0.96 4.83 3.52
C ALA A 64 0.22 3.49 3.42
N VAL A 65 -1.06 3.54 3.12
CA VAL A 65 -1.90 2.36 2.94
C VAL A 65 -2.27 2.22 1.46
N ALA A 66 -2.16 1.00 0.95
CA ALA A 66 -2.68 0.62 -0.36
C ALA A 66 -3.69 -0.51 -0.19
N PHE A 67 -4.58 -0.67 -1.15
CA PHE A 67 -5.58 -1.73 -1.12
C PHE A 67 -4.99 -3.01 -1.70
N GLY A 68 -5.05 -4.10 -0.96
CA GLY A 68 -4.47 -5.36 -1.40
C GLY A 68 -5.36 -6.55 -1.10
N CYS A 69 -5.44 -7.47 -2.06
CA CYS A 69 -6.10 -8.76 -1.84
C CYS A 69 -5.26 -9.63 -0.90
N SER A 70 -5.83 -10.75 -0.43
CA SER A 70 -5.13 -11.64 0.50
C SER A 70 -3.81 -12.15 -0.05
N HIS A 71 -3.74 -12.49 -1.34
CA HIS A 71 -2.51 -12.98 -1.97
C HIS A 71 -1.41 -11.90 -1.98
N CYS A 72 -1.74 -10.71 -2.43
CA CYS A 72 -0.76 -9.62 -2.49
C CYS A 72 -0.35 -9.14 -1.09
N HIS A 73 -1.29 -9.13 -0.16
CA HIS A 73 -1.01 -8.78 1.24
C HIS A 73 -0.03 -9.78 1.87
N ASP A 74 -0.21 -11.07 1.61
CA ASP A 74 0.68 -12.11 2.14
C ASP A 74 2.10 -11.98 1.60
N ILE A 75 2.26 -11.56 0.35
CA ILE A 75 3.59 -11.30 -0.22
C ILE A 75 4.19 -10.05 0.42
N LEU A 76 3.40 -8.98 0.52
CA LEU A 76 3.87 -7.69 1.04
C LEU A 76 4.39 -7.80 2.48
N ASP A 77 3.69 -8.54 3.34
CA ASP A 77 4.06 -8.66 4.75
C ASP A 77 4.97 -9.84 5.07
N GLY A 78 5.33 -10.62 4.05
CA GLY A 78 6.30 -11.71 4.18
C GLY A 78 5.73 -13.04 4.63
N ARG A 79 4.42 -13.18 4.78
CA ARG A 79 3.81 -14.48 5.07
C ARG A 79 4.04 -15.47 3.94
N ASP A 80 3.90 -15.01 2.70
CA ASP A 80 4.33 -15.75 1.52
C ASP A 80 5.80 -15.40 1.26
N TRP A 81 6.68 -15.92 2.11
CA TRP A 81 8.08 -15.53 2.12
C TRP A 81 8.83 -15.92 0.85
N LYS A 82 8.43 -17.00 0.20
CA LYS A 82 9.09 -17.44 -1.04
C LYS A 82 8.88 -16.45 -2.17
N ARG A 83 7.65 -15.97 -2.35
CA ARG A 83 7.35 -14.96 -3.36
C ARG A 83 7.93 -13.61 -2.97
N ALA A 84 7.88 -13.26 -1.69
CA ALA A 84 8.47 -12.01 -1.19
C ALA A 84 9.97 -11.95 -1.48
N GLU A 85 10.70 -13.02 -1.17
CA GLU A 85 12.13 -13.11 -1.40
C GLU A 85 12.45 -13.05 -2.91
N TYR A 86 11.71 -13.79 -3.71
CA TYR A 86 11.89 -13.82 -5.16
C TYR A 86 11.76 -12.42 -5.78
N ILE A 87 10.72 -11.67 -5.40
CA ILE A 87 10.45 -10.37 -6.00
C ILE A 87 11.50 -9.34 -5.62
N VAL A 88 11.98 -9.39 -4.38
CA VAL A 88 13.02 -8.48 -3.90
C VAL A 88 14.35 -8.77 -4.57
N GLU A 89 14.68 -10.03 -4.81
CA GLU A 89 15.92 -10.42 -5.48
C GLU A 89 15.88 -10.15 -6.99
N LYS A 90 14.78 -10.49 -7.64
CA LYS A 90 14.68 -10.43 -9.09
C LYS A 90 14.23 -9.07 -9.62
N TYR A 91 13.32 -8.40 -8.93
CA TYR A 91 12.68 -7.20 -9.44
C TYR A 91 12.57 -6.09 -8.38
N PRO A 92 13.69 -5.73 -7.69
CA PRO A 92 13.59 -4.76 -6.60
C PRO A 92 13.06 -3.40 -7.04
N SER A 93 13.51 -2.89 -8.18
CA SER A 93 13.07 -1.59 -8.68
C SER A 93 11.62 -1.63 -9.17
N ALA A 94 11.25 -2.67 -9.90
CA ALA A 94 9.89 -2.82 -10.40
C ALA A 94 8.90 -3.01 -9.24
N PHE A 95 9.31 -3.71 -8.19
CA PHE A 95 8.50 -3.89 -7.00
C PHE A 95 8.27 -2.56 -6.29
N ALA A 96 9.33 -1.78 -6.07
CA ALA A 96 9.22 -0.46 -5.45
C ALA A 96 8.31 0.47 -6.26
N TYR A 97 8.47 0.46 -7.58
CA TYR A 97 7.61 1.23 -8.48
C TYR A 97 6.16 0.79 -8.39
N ARG A 98 5.90 -0.52 -8.30
CA ARG A 98 4.55 -1.05 -8.16
C ARG A 98 3.90 -0.57 -6.85
N LEU A 99 4.65 -0.58 -5.75
CA LEU A 99 4.15 -0.09 -4.46
C LEU A 99 3.83 1.40 -4.50
N LEU A 100 4.69 2.20 -5.12
CA LEU A 100 4.45 3.63 -5.28
C LEU A 100 3.18 3.87 -6.12
N SER A 101 3.04 3.14 -7.22
CA SER A 101 1.86 3.24 -8.07
C SER A 101 0.59 2.83 -7.32
N ALA A 102 0.67 1.77 -6.52
CA ALA A 102 -0.46 1.31 -5.72
C ALA A 102 -0.90 2.37 -4.70
N LEU A 103 0.06 3.08 -4.10
CA LEU A 103 -0.25 4.16 -3.17
C LEU A 103 -1.02 5.29 -3.87
N VAL A 104 -0.55 5.73 -5.03
CA VAL A 104 -1.20 6.80 -5.78
C VAL A 104 -2.58 6.38 -6.26
N GLU A 105 -2.72 5.14 -6.76
CA GLU A 105 -4.01 4.60 -7.19
C GLU A 105 -5.01 4.54 -6.02
N THR A 106 -4.54 4.14 -4.86
CA THR A 106 -5.37 4.10 -3.64
C THR A 106 -5.80 5.51 -3.24
N HIS A 107 -4.87 6.47 -3.25
CA HIS A 107 -5.20 7.86 -2.95
C HIS A 107 -6.23 8.41 -3.91
N ALA A 108 -6.15 8.08 -5.20
CA ALA A 108 -7.13 8.52 -6.19
C ALA A 108 -8.53 7.99 -5.86
N MET A 109 -8.64 6.74 -5.44
CA MET A 109 -9.91 6.17 -5.01
C MET A 109 -10.46 6.86 -3.76
N LEU A 110 -9.59 7.20 -2.81
CA LEU A 110 -9.98 7.91 -1.59
C LEU A 110 -10.46 9.33 -1.90
N VAL A 111 -9.83 10.00 -2.85
CA VAL A 111 -10.27 11.32 -3.32
C VAL A 111 -11.66 11.21 -3.94
N ASP A 112 -11.89 10.21 -4.77
CA ASP A 112 -13.20 9.98 -5.41
C ASP A 112 -14.32 9.80 -4.37
N GLU A 113 -14.01 9.21 -3.23
CA GLU A 113 -14.98 8.97 -2.17
C GLU A 113 -15.04 10.10 -1.13
N GLY A 114 -14.27 11.17 -1.32
CA GLY A 114 -14.23 12.29 -0.39
C GLY A 114 -13.52 11.99 0.93
N LEU A 115 -12.79 10.86 1.01
CA LEU A 115 -12.06 10.48 2.23
C LEU A 115 -10.66 11.09 2.28
N LEU A 116 -10.14 11.53 1.16
CA LEU A 116 -8.87 12.24 1.07
C LEU A 116 -9.14 13.54 0.32
N VAL A 117 -8.85 14.66 0.97
CA VAL A 117 -9.10 15.98 0.41
C VAL A 117 -7.78 16.69 0.18
N VAL A 118 -7.60 17.22 -1.03
CA VAL A 118 -6.43 18.02 -1.39
C VAL A 118 -6.89 19.47 -1.55
N PRO A 119 -6.66 20.34 -0.56
CA PRO A 119 -7.12 21.74 -0.63
C PRO A 119 -6.59 22.43 -1.89
N GLY A 120 -7.50 23.11 -2.61
CA GLY A 120 -7.16 23.77 -3.86
C GLY A 120 -6.96 22.82 -5.04
N GLY A 121 -7.08 21.51 -4.81
CA GLY A 121 -6.92 20.51 -5.86
C GLY A 121 -8.08 20.50 -6.84
N LYS A 122 -7.79 20.05 -8.06
CA LYS A 122 -8.76 19.96 -9.13
C LYS A 122 -8.64 18.62 -9.82
N VAL A 123 -9.75 17.91 -9.94
CA VAL A 123 -9.78 16.67 -10.71
C VAL A 123 -9.69 17.01 -12.20
N ILE A 124 -8.76 16.35 -12.86
CA ILE A 124 -8.47 16.60 -14.27
C ILE A 124 -8.82 15.39 -15.13
#